data_ae47d8e959073d56ecb1acd9e811137b
#
_entry.id   ae47d8e959073d56ecb1acd9e811137b
#
_cell.length_a   1.000
_cell.length_b   1.000
_cell.length_c   1.000
_cell.angle_alpha   90.00
_cell.angle_beta   90.00
_cell.angle_gamma   90.00
#
_symmetry.space_group_name_H-M   'P 1'
#
loop_
_entity.id
_entity.type
_entity.pdbx_description
1 polymer ?
#
loop_
_entity_poly.entity_id
_entity_poly.type
_entity_poly.pdbx_seq_one_letter_code
_entity_poly.pdbx_strand_id
1 'polypeptide(L)'
;MSNTPTSEYLETLYEGYGQRFRMEKLLHEVRTEHQHLVIFENPRMGRVLALDGVIQTTEADEFIYHEMLTHVPILAHGAARRVLIIGGGDGGMLREVAKHRSIEHITMVEIDGTVVDMCKEFLPNHSKGAFLSLIHISEPTRPY
;
A
#
# COMPACT_ATOMS: atom_id res chain seq x y z
N MET A 1 -4.07 12.69 34.29
CA MET A 1 -4.47 12.14 32.98
C MET A 1 -4.35 13.27 31.98
N SER A 2 -3.30 13.30 31.17
CA SER A 2 -3.07 14.37 30.18
C SER A 2 -4.07 14.19 29.03
N ASN A 3 -4.98 15.12 28.92
CA ASN A 3 -5.93 15.21 27.81
C ASN A 3 -5.19 15.80 26.58
N THR A 4 -4.32 15.04 25.95
CA THR A 4 -3.78 15.42 24.65
C THR A 4 -4.93 15.34 23.64
N PRO A 5 -5.25 16.39 22.89
CA PRO A 5 -6.29 16.33 21.88
C PRO A 5 -5.88 15.26 20.87
N THR A 6 -6.63 14.19 20.83
CA THR A 6 -6.50 13.13 19.83
C THR A 6 -7.01 13.68 18.50
N SER A 7 -6.13 13.82 17.54
CA SER A 7 -6.54 14.15 16.17
C SER A 7 -7.24 12.94 15.53
N GLU A 8 -8.14 13.21 14.61
CA GLU A 8 -8.91 12.19 13.90
C GLU A 8 -8.66 12.34 12.40
N TYR A 9 -8.57 11.21 11.73
CA TYR A 9 -8.56 11.14 10.28
C TYR A 9 -9.94 10.68 9.80
N LEU A 10 -10.56 11.47 8.94
CA LEU A 10 -11.85 11.17 8.34
C LEU A 10 -11.64 10.75 6.88
N GLU A 11 -12.07 9.56 6.54
CA GLU A 11 -12.10 9.11 5.16
C GLU A 11 -13.20 9.83 4.37
N THR A 12 -12.92 10.19 3.13
CA THR A 12 -13.80 11.00 2.29
C THR A 12 -14.19 10.32 0.97
N LEU A 13 -14.15 8.98 0.92
CA LEU A 13 -14.42 8.23 -0.30
C LEU A 13 -15.86 8.38 -0.81
N TYR A 14 -16.84 8.43 0.11
CA TYR A 14 -18.26 8.52 -0.23
C TYR A 14 -18.93 9.70 0.47
N GLU A 15 -19.87 10.36 -0.22
CA GLU A 15 -20.74 11.35 0.40
C GLU A 15 -21.69 10.68 1.40
N GLY A 16 -21.75 11.21 2.62
CA GLY A 16 -22.62 10.71 3.68
C GLY A 16 -22.20 9.41 4.36
N TYR A 17 -21.08 8.81 3.94
CA TYR A 17 -20.51 7.64 4.58
C TYR A 17 -18.99 7.69 4.55
N GLY A 18 -18.35 7.38 5.68
CA GLY A 18 -16.89 7.35 5.78
C GLY A 18 -16.44 6.67 7.06
N GLN A 19 -15.18 6.33 7.10
CA GLN A 19 -14.55 5.78 8.30
C GLN A 19 -13.82 6.89 9.06
N ARG A 20 -13.80 6.76 10.39
CA ARG A 20 -13.09 7.66 11.28
C ARG A 20 -12.01 6.90 12.03
N PHE A 21 -10.79 7.34 11.89
CA PHE A 21 -9.63 6.76 12.55
C PHE A 21 -9.10 7.74 13.60
N ARG A 22 -8.85 7.25 14.82
CA ARG A 22 -8.07 7.98 15.80
C ARG A 22 -6.63 8.03 15.34
N MET A 23 -6.08 9.23 15.19
CA MET A 23 -4.68 9.43 14.86
C MET A 23 -3.89 9.71 16.14
N GLU A 24 -3.00 8.79 16.52
CA GLU A 24 -2.11 8.99 17.67
C GLU A 24 -0.90 9.83 17.29
N LYS A 25 -0.37 9.60 16.10
CA LYS A 25 0.80 10.30 15.60
C LYS A 25 0.75 10.40 14.07
N LEU A 26 0.94 11.59 13.55
CA LEU A 26 1.24 11.78 12.14
C LEU A 26 2.72 11.40 11.91
N LEU A 27 2.97 10.42 11.03
CA LEU A 27 4.31 9.97 10.69
C LEU A 27 4.87 10.71 9.49
N HIS A 28 4.05 10.86 8.45
CA HIS A 28 4.43 11.54 7.22
C HIS A 28 3.21 12.11 6.51
N GLU A 29 3.40 13.26 5.86
CA GLU A 29 2.40 13.89 5.01
C GLU A 29 3.10 14.63 3.88
N VAL A 30 2.70 14.35 2.63
CA VAL A 30 3.26 15.00 1.45
C VAL A 30 2.21 15.11 0.34
N ARG A 31 2.25 16.20 -0.42
CA ARG A 31 1.51 16.34 -1.68
C ARG A 31 2.50 16.23 -2.83
N THR A 32 2.28 15.26 -3.67
CA THR A 32 3.01 15.10 -4.93
C THR A 32 2.23 15.73 -6.09
N GLU A 33 2.73 15.61 -7.30
CA GLU A 33 1.95 16.01 -8.48
C GLU A 33 0.80 15.05 -8.77
N HIS A 34 0.79 13.85 -8.16
CA HIS A 34 -0.21 12.82 -8.40
C HIS A 34 -1.28 12.76 -7.31
N GLN A 35 -0.90 12.94 -6.04
CA GLN A 35 -1.80 12.69 -4.91
C GLN A 35 -1.32 13.31 -3.60
N HIS A 36 -2.21 13.32 -2.62
CA HIS A 36 -1.93 13.66 -1.24
C HIS A 36 -1.74 12.39 -0.41
N LEU A 37 -0.53 12.12 0.03
CA LEU A 37 -0.16 10.95 0.83
C LEU A 37 -0.08 11.32 2.30
N VAL A 38 -0.71 10.51 3.15
CA VAL A 38 -0.66 10.64 4.61
C VAL A 38 -0.38 9.27 5.23
N ILE A 39 0.59 9.21 6.16
CA ILE A 39 0.87 8.02 6.96
C ILE A 39 0.79 8.40 8.43
N PHE A 40 -0.01 7.66 9.21
CA PHE A 40 -0.21 7.91 10.62
C PHE A 40 -0.31 6.63 11.44
N GLU A 41 -0.14 6.75 12.75
CA GLU A 41 -0.33 5.65 13.72
C GLU A 41 -1.74 5.67 14.30
N ASN A 42 -2.38 4.50 14.27
CA ASN A 42 -3.64 4.22 14.93
C ASN A 42 -3.43 3.13 16.00
N PRO A 43 -4.01 3.24 17.21
CA PRO A 43 -3.73 2.34 18.32
C PRO A 43 -4.18 0.89 18.09
N ARG A 44 -5.10 0.66 17.15
CA ARG A 44 -5.63 -0.67 16.85
C ARG A 44 -5.20 -1.19 15.49
N MET A 45 -5.10 -0.31 14.50
CA MET A 45 -4.80 -0.67 13.11
C MET A 45 -3.30 -0.62 12.80
N GLY A 46 -2.47 -0.16 13.75
CA GLY A 46 -1.05 0.08 13.48
C GLY A 46 -0.85 1.29 12.57
N ARG A 47 0.10 1.23 11.68
CA ARG A 47 0.34 2.28 10.70
C ARG A 47 -0.67 2.19 9.57
N VAL A 48 -1.17 3.34 9.18
CA VAL A 48 -2.24 3.51 8.19
C VAL A 48 -1.71 4.39 7.06
N LEU A 49 -1.91 3.96 5.82
CA LEU A 49 -1.67 4.74 4.61
C LEU A 49 -3.00 5.26 4.06
N ALA A 50 -3.06 6.54 3.81
CA ALA A 50 -4.16 7.18 3.10
C ALA A 50 -3.64 7.95 1.89
N LEU A 51 -4.37 7.88 0.77
CA LEU A 51 -4.12 8.62 -0.45
C LEU A 51 -5.38 9.41 -0.82
N ASP A 52 -5.24 10.71 -1.05
CA ASP A 52 -6.34 11.63 -1.40
C ASP A 52 -7.57 11.53 -0.46
N GLY A 53 -7.32 11.35 0.83
CA GLY A 53 -8.39 11.25 1.83
C GLY A 53 -9.00 9.85 1.99
N VAL A 54 -8.51 8.86 1.24
CA VAL A 54 -9.02 7.47 1.25
C VAL A 54 -8.00 6.53 1.89
N ILE A 55 -8.44 5.71 2.84
CA ILE A 55 -7.58 4.67 3.45
C ILE A 55 -7.28 3.60 2.41
N GLN A 56 -6.00 3.37 2.18
CA GLN A 56 -5.52 2.35 1.24
C GLN A 56 -5.21 1.04 1.94
N THR A 57 -4.52 1.11 3.07
CA THR A 57 -4.06 -0.08 3.80
C THR A 57 -3.73 0.24 5.25
N THR A 58 -3.81 -0.76 6.12
CA THR A 58 -3.37 -0.71 7.50
C THR A 58 -2.52 -1.94 7.85
N GLU A 59 -1.62 -1.84 8.82
CA GLU A 59 -0.79 -2.98 9.24
C GLU A 59 -1.61 -4.15 9.81
N ALA A 60 -2.80 -3.88 10.35
CA ALA A 60 -3.60 -4.90 11.02
C ALA A 60 -4.37 -5.81 10.05
N ASP A 61 -4.77 -5.33 8.88
CA ASP A 61 -5.67 -6.05 7.97
C ASP A 61 -5.20 -6.12 6.51
N GLU A 62 -4.04 -5.51 6.17
CA GLU A 62 -3.49 -5.48 4.81
C GLU A 62 -3.39 -6.88 4.18
N PHE A 63 -3.11 -7.88 5.00
CA PHE A 63 -2.92 -9.25 4.54
C PHE A 63 -4.18 -9.82 3.88
N ILE A 64 -5.37 -9.47 4.37
CA ILE A 64 -6.65 -9.95 3.81
C ILE A 64 -6.75 -9.50 2.35
N TYR A 65 -6.51 -8.23 2.10
CA TYR A 65 -6.56 -7.63 0.77
C TYR A 65 -5.47 -8.20 -0.14
N HIS A 66 -4.21 -8.17 0.30
CA HIS A 66 -3.07 -8.58 -0.53
C HIS A 66 -3.09 -10.07 -0.86
N GLU A 67 -3.43 -10.93 0.13
CA GLU A 67 -3.55 -12.37 -0.10
C GLU A 67 -4.69 -12.70 -1.06
N MET A 68 -5.86 -12.11 -0.88
CA MET A 68 -7.03 -12.41 -1.72
C MET A 68 -6.82 -11.95 -3.16
N LEU A 69 -6.30 -10.73 -3.37
CA LEU A 69 -6.03 -10.22 -4.72
C LEU A 69 -4.87 -10.94 -5.42
N THR A 70 -3.97 -11.56 -4.68
CA THR A 70 -2.81 -12.26 -5.24
C THR A 70 -3.08 -13.74 -5.45
N HIS A 71 -3.44 -14.45 -4.38
CA HIS A 71 -3.47 -15.91 -4.43
C HIS A 71 -4.64 -16.44 -5.23
N VAL A 72 -5.81 -15.82 -5.12
CA VAL A 72 -7.01 -16.28 -5.83
C VAL A 72 -6.80 -16.32 -7.36
N PRO A 73 -6.39 -15.23 -8.02
CA PRO A 73 -6.19 -15.26 -9.48
C PRO A 73 -5.00 -16.12 -9.90
N ILE A 74 -3.89 -16.14 -9.16
CA ILE A 74 -2.73 -16.96 -9.52
C ILE A 74 -3.07 -18.45 -9.45
N LEU A 75 -3.75 -18.89 -8.39
CA LEU A 75 -4.17 -20.28 -8.23
C LEU A 75 -5.26 -20.67 -9.24
N ALA A 76 -6.20 -19.78 -9.51
CA ALA A 76 -7.24 -20.03 -10.54
C ALA A 76 -6.64 -20.14 -11.94
N HIS A 77 -5.61 -19.37 -12.26
CA HIS A 77 -4.90 -19.46 -13.55
C HIS A 77 -4.12 -20.78 -13.69
N GLY A 78 -3.56 -21.30 -12.61
CA GLY A 78 -2.88 -22.60 -12.50
C GLY A 78 -1.51 -22.72 -13.19
N ALA A 79 -1.17 -21.82 -14.12
CA ALA A 79 0.07 -21.86 -14.89
C ALA A 79 0.75 -20.48 -15.06
N ALA A 80 0.43 -19.53 -14.18
CA ALA A 80 1.02 -18.20 -14.23
C ALA A 80 2.54 -18.26 -13.98
N ARG A 81 3.30 -17.58 -14.84
CA ARG A 81 4.76 -17.43 -14.74
C ARG A 81 5.21 -15.97 -14.72
N ARG A 82 4.38 -15.08 -15.23
CA ARG A 82 4.65 -13.65 -15.31
C ARG A 82 3.46 -12.90 -14.73
N VAL A 83 3.74 -11.95 -13.84
CA VAL A 83 2.72 -11.13 -13.17
C VAL A 83 3.02 -9.66 -13.43
N LEU A 84 1.98 -8.91 -13.76
CA LEU A 84 1.98 -7.46 -13.80
C LEU A 84 1.15 -6.94 -12.63
N ILE A 85 1.75 -6.07 -11.83
CA ILE A 85 1.09 -5.32 -10.76
C ILE A 85 0.98 -3.87 -11.21
N ILE A 86 -0.23 -3.33 -11.25
CA ILE A 86 -0.50 -1.93 -11.57
C ILE A 86 -0.87 -1.22 -10.28
N GLY A 87 -0.07 -0.24 -9.86
CA GLY A 87 -0.10 0.31 -8.51
C GLY A 87 0.64 -0.58 -7.52
N GLY A 88 0.21 -0.56 -6.25
CA GLY A 88 0.77 -1.43 -5.21
C GLY A 88 2.10 -0.94 -4.64
N GLY A 89 2.29 0.38 -4.60
CA GLY A 89 3.50 1.01 -4.07
C GLY A 89 3.82 0.69 -2.61
N ASP A 90 2.86 0.14 -1.85
CA ASP A 90 3.10 -0.37 -0.50
C ASP A 90 3.90 -1.69 -0.46
N GLY A 91 3.96 -2.42 -1.59
CA GLY A 91 4.72 -3.65 -1.74
C GLY A 91 4.05 -4.90 -1.16
N GLY A 92 2.83 -4.81 -0.64
CA GLY A 92 2.12 -5.97 -0.08
C GLY A 92 1.76 -6.99 -1.15
N MET A 93 1.19 -6.55 -2.28
CA MET A 93 0.94 -7.42 -3.44
C MET A 93 2.22 -8.09 -3.92
N LEU A 94 3.30 -7.34 -4.01
CA LEU A 94 4.58 -7.81 -4.45
C LEU A 94 5.12 -8.92 -3.55
N ARG A 95 5.03 -8.74 -2.22
CA ARG A 95 5.37 -9.76 -1.23
C ARG A 95 4.58 -11.04 -1.45
N GLU A 96 3.28 -10.94 -1.70
CA GLU A 96 2.43 -12.12 -1.88
C GLU A 96 2.71 -12.83 -3.21
N VAL A 97 2.90 -12.09 -4.31
CA VAL A 97 3.27 -12.68 -5.61
C VAL A 97 4.61 -13.43 -5.52
N ALA A 98 5.59 -12.88 -4.81
CA ALA A 98 6.92 -13.48 -4.64
C ALA A 98 6.89 -14.83 -3.87
N LYS A 99 5.82 -15.15 -3.15
CA LYS A 99 5.66 -16.48 -2.51
C LYS A 99 5.39 -17.62 -3.50
N HIS A 100 4.92 -17.30 -4.71
CA HIS A 100 4.59 -18.30 -5.72
C HIS A 100 5.83 -18.74 -6.50
N ARG A 101 6.30 -19.96 -6.25
CA ARG A 101 7.50 -20.51 -6.90
C ARG A 101 7.39 -20.66 -8.41
N SER A 102 6.17 -20.69 -8.95
CA SER A 102 5.93 -20.77 -10.39
C SER A 102 6.13 -19.43 -11.11
N ILE A 103 6.16 -18.32 -10.38
CA ILE A 103 6.34 -16.98 -10.94
C ILE A 103 7.84 -16.74 -11.20
N GLU A 104 8.16 -16.51 -12.46
CA GLU A 104 9.52 -16.30 -12.96
C GLU A 104 9.85 -14.80 -13.12
N HIS A 105 8.80 -13.99 -13.29
CA HIS A 105 8.97 -12.55 -13.55
C HIS A 105 7.81 -11.75 -12.98
N ILE A 106 8.14 -10.66 -12.27
CA ILE A 106 7.18 -9.72 -11.72
C ILE A 106 7.52 -8.33 -12.25
N THR A 107 6.55 -7.68 -12.86
CA THR A 107 6.63 -6.26 -13.22
C THR A 107 5.66 -5.49 -12.34
N MET A 108 6.14 -4.46 -11.66
CA MET A 108 5.29 -3.52 -10.93
C MET A 108 5.41 -2.14 -11.58
N VAL A 109 4.29 -1.50 -11.81
CA VAL A 109 4.18 -0.15 -12.37
C VAL A 109 3.44 0.72 -11.39
N GLU A 110 4.13 1.70 -10.81
CA GLU A 110 3.57 2.67 -9.86
C GLU A 110 3.70 4.07 -10.45
N ILE A 111 2.60 4.84 -10.43
CA ILE A 111 2.57 6.19 -11.01
C ILE A 111 3.33 7.20 -10.14
N ASP A 112 3.35 6.97 -8.83
CA ASP A 112 3.98 7.85 -7.86
C ASP A 112 5.08 7.13 -7.09
N GLY A 113 6.32 7.30 -7.51
CA GLY A 113 7.49 6.73 -6.85
C GLY A 113 7.61 7.11 -5.37
N THR A 114 7.04 8.27 -4.97
CA THR A 114 7.01 8.72 -3.58
C THR A 114 6.26 7.72 -2.69
N VAL A 115 5.19 7.10 -3.19
CA VAL A 115 4.46 6.06 -2.42
C VAL A 115 5.39 4.90 -2.08
N VAL A 116 6.16 4.43 -3.06
CA VAL A 116 7.13 3.33 -2.86
C VAL A 116 8.16 3.68 -1.81
N ASP A 117 8.75 4.89 -1.90
CA ASP A 117 9.80 5.32 -0.98
C ASP A 117 9.26 5.50 0.46
N MET A 118 8.11 6.15 0.59
CA MET A 118 7.48 6.35 1.90
C MET A 118 7.01 5.03 2.52
N CYS A 119 6.50 4.09 1.72
CA CYS A 119 6.11 2.78 2.23
C CYS A 119 7.30 1.91 2.63
N LYS A 120 8.43 2.00 1.93
CA LYS A 120 9.68 1.35 2.38
C LYS A 120 10.13 1.87 3.75
N GLU A 121 10.00 3.16 4.00
CA GLU A 121 10.43 3.80 5.24
C GLU A 121 9.43 3.58 6.38
N PHE A 122 8.14 3.87 6.13
CA PHE A 122 7.12 3.92 7.18
C PHE A 122 6.27 2.65 7.30
N LEU A 123 6.19 1.82 6.26
CA LEU A 123 5.40 0.58 6.23
C LEU A 123 6.25 -0.66 5.83
N PRO A 124 7.44 -0.86 6.43
CA PRO A 124 8.35 -1.93 6.00
C PRO A 124 7.74 -3.33 6.14
N ASN A 125 6.74 -3.51 7.01
CA ASN A 125 6.05 -4.78 7.22
C ASN A 125 5.17 -5.19 6.02
N HIS A 126 4.74 -4.24 5.18
CA HIS A 126 3.96 -4.54 3.98
C HIS A 126 4.80 -5.30 2.95
N SER A 127 5.93 -4.76 2.57
CA SER A 127 6.79 -5.38 1.56
C SER A 127 7.68 -6.50 2.10
N LYS A 128 8.08 -6.43 3.39
CA LYS A 128 9.03 -7.36 4.03
C LYS A 128 10.28 -7.61 3.17
N GLY A 129 10.79 -6.55 2.54
CA GLY A 129 11.96 -6.63 1.69
C GLY A 129 11.71 -7.11 0.25
N ALA A 130 10.47 -7.33 -0.16
CA ALA A 130 10.15 -7.82 -1.51
C ALA A 130 10.65 -6.89 -2.63
N PHE A 131 10.79 -5.59 -2.37
CA PHE A 131 11.39 -4.64 -3.32
C PHE A 131 12.85 -4.95 -3.68
N LEU A 132 13.53 -5.78 -2.91
CA LEU A 132 14.92 -6.21 -3.17
C LEU A 132 14.99 -7.52 -3.97
N SER A 133 13.88 -8.18 -4.21
CA SER A 133 13.81 -9.40 -5.00
C SER A 133 13.82 -9.08 -6.51
N LEU A 134 13.85 -10.11 -7.39
CA LEU A 134 13.97 -10.01 -8.86
C LEU A 134 12.78 -9.29 -9.51
N ILE A 135 12.68 -7.97 -9.32
CA ILE A 135 11.56 -7.15 -9.74
C ILE A 135 12.03 -6.07 -10.68
N HIS A 136 11.26 -5.89 -11.74
CA HIS A 136 11.33 -4.70 -12.56
C HIS A 136 10.26 -3.72 -12.08
N ILE A 137 10.66 -2.66 -11.35
CA ILE A 137 9.79 -1.53 -10.99
C ILE A 137 9.97 -0.50 -12.10
N SER A 138 8.90 -0.13 -12.77
CA SER A 138 8.92 0.96 -13.75
C SER A 138 7.91 2.03 -13.36
N GLU A 139 8.33 3.28 -13.41
CA GLU A 139 7.42 4.40 -13.46
C GLU A 139 6.91 4.55 -14.89
N PRO A 140 5.63 4.89 -15.12
CA PRO A 140 5.14 5.16 -16.46
C PRO A 140 5.91 6.37 -17.01
N THR A 141 6.71 6.16 -18.04
CA THR A 141 7.25 7.29 -18.80
C THR A 141 6.09 8.00 -19.49
N ARG A 142 5.91 9.31 -19.23
CA ARG A 142 4.95 10.11 -19.98
C ARG A 142 5.25 9.99 -21.47
N PRO A 143 4.28 9.69 -22.35
CA PRO A 143 4.48 9.88 -23.76
C PRO A 143 4.66 11.39 -24.00
N TYR A 144 5.71 11.75 -24.70
CA TYR A 144 5.99 13.10 -25.14
C TYR A 144 4.92 13.60 -26.11
#